data_e165a967e7ae512e1911cc725d1c14a6
#
_entry.id   e165a967e7ae512e1911cc725d1c14a6
#
_cell.length_a   1.000
_cell.length_b   1.000
_cell.length_c   1.000
_cell.angle_alpha   90.00
_cell.angle_beta   90.00
_cell.angle_gamma   90.00
#
_symmetry.space_group_name_H-M   'P 1'
#
loop_
_entity.id
_entity.type
_entity.pdbx_description
1 polymer ?
#
loop_
_entity_poly.entity_id
_entity_poly.type
_entity_poly.pdbx_seq_one_letter_code
_entity_poly.pdbx_strand_id
1 'polypeptide(L)'
;MSAVSIPNERASVTAVRESGRTSVIVIGAGINGISTFRDLAMQGIDVLLVERSDFASGATAASSHMIHGGIRYLENGEFRLVKESVQERNGLLKIAPHYVKPLQTTIPIYSTFSGVFSAPLRFLTHKQGKPTERGAFLIKIGLTLYDTFSRDGGNVPRHRFVGRKKSLEQLPKLDADIKYTATYYDASIHDPERLALDVLRDGEDAHAGARALNYVEAVGLDSQGLRLRDLETGEEFSVQADVIVNASGPWTDLTNDALGTETAFMGGTKGSHIVLDHPELLEATGGREIFFEHSDGRIVLIYPLKGRVLVGTTDLEADPREPARCTEDEVDYFFDLIGHVFPAI
;
A
#
# COMPACT_ATOMS: atom_id res chain seq x y z
N MET A 1 30.78 -27.18 -28.02
CA MET A 1 30.77 -26.02 -27.13
C MET A 1 29.81 -25.00 -27.74
N SER A 2 28.57 -24.94 -27.28
CA SER A 2 27.64 -23.92 -27.73
C SER A 2 28.11 -22.58 -27.19
N ALA A 3 28.32 -21.61 -28.06
CA ALA A 3 28.55 -20.23 -27.67
C ALA A 3 27.31 -19.77 -26.85
N VAL A 4 27.53 -19.47 -25.58
CA VAL A 4 26.57 -18.74 -24.77
C VAL A 4 26.43 -17.38 -25.48
N SER A 5 25.26 -17.11 -26.08
CA SER A 5 25.01 -15.81 -26.64
C SER A 5 24.99 -14.82 -25.47
N ILE A 6 25.94 -13.90 -25.46
CA ILE A 6 25.90 -12.73 -24.55
C ILE A 6 24.57 -12.06 -24.79
N PRO A 7 23.74 -11.80 -23.75
CA PRO A 7 22.50 -11.07 -23.93
C PRO A 7 22.80 -9.76 -24.66
N ASN A 8 22.04 -9.44 -25.71
CA ASN A 8 22.19 -8.16 -26.40
C ASN A 8 21.94 -7.06 -25.38
N GLU A 9 22.90 -6.15 -25.25
CA GLU A 9 22.74 -4.98 -24.39
C GLU A 9 21.46 -4.22 -24.77
N ARG A 10 20.66 -3.86 -23.78
CA ARG A 10 19.42 -3.13 -24.00
C ARG A 10 19.72 -1.72 -24.52
N ALA A 11 19.09 -1.34 -25.63
CA ALA A 11 19.29 -0.02 -26.26
C ALA A 11 19.04 1.15 -25.29
N SER A 12 18.09 0.98 -24.34
CA SER A 12 17.80 1.98 -23.30
C SER A 12 18.96 2.17 -22.32
N VAL A 13 19.62 1.08 -21.91
CA VAL A 13 20.79 1.13 -21.02
C VAL A 13 21.98 1.75 -21.76
N THR A 14 22.25 1.32 -23.00
CA THR A 14 23.29 1.90 -23.85
C THR A 14 23.11 3.41 -24.00
N ALA A 15 21.90 3.88 -24.29
CA ALA A 15 21.62 5.31 -24.44
C ALA A 15 21.86 6.13 -23.16
N VAL A 16 21.55 5.56 -21.98
CA VAL A 16 21.85 6.22 -20.71
C VAL A 16 23.34 6.24 -20.42
N ARG A 17 24.05 5.12 -20.67
CA ARG A 17 25.50 5.02 -20.51
C ARG A 17 26.25 6.02 -21.43
N GLU A 18 25.85 6.13 -22.68
CA GLU A 18 26.46 7.06 -23.64
C GLU A 18 26.21 8.53 -23.28
N SER A 19 25.02 8.85 -22.73
CA SER A 19 24.75 10.22 -22.28
C SER A 19 25.55 10.57 -21.02
N GLY A 20 25.79 9.61 -20.13
CA GLY A 20 26.59 9.73 -18.91
C GLY A 20 26.11 10.77 -17.89
N ARG A 21 25.03 11.48 -18.18
CA ARG A 21 24.48 12.55 -17.32
C ARG A 21 22.97 12.70 -17.45
N THR A 22 22.35 13.10 -16.35
CA THR A 22 20.96 13.57 -16.26
C THR A 22 20.85 14.67 -15.19
N SER A 23 19.74 15.39 -15.09
CA SER A 23 19.52 16.37 -14.00
C SER A 23 19.16 15.67 -12.68
N VAL A 24 18.27 14.71 -12.74
CA VAL A 24 17.80 13.98 -11.54
C VAL A 24 17.85 12.48 -11.78
N ILE A 25 18.32 11.72 -10.77
CA ILE A 25 18.15 10.27 -10.72
C ILE A 25 17.17 9.93 -9.58
N VAL A 26 16.17 9.12 -9.88
CA VAL A 26 15.24 8.54 -8.89
C VAL A 26 15.55 7.05 -8.75
N ILE A 27 15.85 6.60 -7.52
CA ILE A 27 16.15 5.21 -7.21
C ILE A 27 14.92 4.55 -6.62
N GLY A 28 14.42 3.50 -7.27
CA GLY A 28 13.23 2.74 -6.87
C GLY A 28 11.99 3.14 -7.67
N ALA A 29 11.43 2.18 -8.39
CA ALA A 29 10.24 2.34 -9.22
C ALA A 29 8.98 1.71 -8.59
N GLY A 30 8.78 1.90 -7.30
CA GLY A 30 7.49 1.82 -6.66
C GLY A 30 6.63 3.04 -7.01
N ILE A 31 5.39 3.09 -6.54
CA ILE A 31 4.45 4.18 -6.88
C ILE A 31 5.01 5.58 -6.55
N ASN A 32 5.74 5.74 -5.45
CA ASN A 32 6.34 7.03 -5.08
C ASN A 32 7.44 7.46 -6.05
N GLY A 33 8.35 6.56 -6.43
CA GLY A 33 9.42 6.87 -7.38
C GLY A 33 8.87 7.15 -8.78
N ILE A 34 7.91 6.34 -9.24
CA ILE A 34 7.23 6.54 -10.53
C ILE A 34 6.48 7.89 -10.56
N SER A 35 5.77 8.24 -9.48
CA SER A 35 5.07 9.53 -9.39
C SER A 35 6.05 10.72 -9.39
N THR A 36 7.15 10.61 -8.65
CA THR A 36 8.23 11.61 -8.65
C THR A 36 8.85 11.77 -10.04
N PHE A 37 9.15 10.67 -10.71
CA PHE A 37 9.66 10.64 -12.07
C PHE A 37 8.72 11.37 -13.04
N ARG A 38 7.43 11.03 -13.01
CA ARG A 38 6.41 11.66 -13.84
C ARG A 38 6.32 13.16 -13.58
N ASP A 39 6.24 13.58 -12.33
CA ASP A 39 6.12 15.00 -11.97
C ASP A 39 7.32 15.83 -12.45
N LEU A 40 8.54 15.29 -12.34
CA LEU A 40 9.75 15.92 -12.85
C LEU A 40 9.73 16.00 -14.38
N ALA A 41 9.38 14.92 -15.06
CA ALA A 41 9.27 14.87 -16.51
C ALA A 41 8.24 15.85 -17.05
N MET A 42 7.08 15.97 -16.42
CA MET A 42 6.04 16.95 -16.80
C MET A 42 6.48 18.40 -16.64
N GLN A 43 7.50 18.67 -15.83
CA GLN A 43 8.12 19.98 -15.67
C GLN A 43 9.29 20.20 -16.67
N GLY A 44 9.55 19.24 -17.57
CA GLY A 44 10.62 19.33 -18.56
C GLY A 44 12.02 19.07 -17.97
N ILE A 45 12.12 18.35 -16.86
CA ILE A 45 13.39 18.01 -16.21
C ILE A 45 13.90 16.66 -16.74
N ASP A 46 15.15 16.60 -17.17
CA ASP A 46 15.82 15.36 -17.52
C ASP A 46 15.91 14.46 -16.29
N VAL A 47 15.23 13.34 -16.31
CA VAL A 47 15.14 12.43 -15.17
C VAL A 47 15.38 10.99 -15.58
N LEU A 48 16.19 10.28 -14.79
CA LEU A 48 16.43 8.86 -14.93
C LEU A 48 15.80 8.15 -13.71
N LEU A 49 14.88 7.23 -13.96
CA LEU A 49 14.34 6.30 -12.96
C LEU A 49 15.08 4.97 -13.09
N VAL A 50 15.58 4.43 -11.98
CA VAL A 50 16.24 3.11 -11.94
C VAL A 50 15.58 2.19 -10.93
N GLU A 51 15.38 0.93 -11.31
CA GLU A 51 14.78 -0.11 -10.49
C GLU A 51 15.57 -1.41 -10.63
N ARG A 52 15.95 -2.01 -9.50
CA ARG A 52 16.72 -3.27 -9.49
C ARG A 52 15.92 -4.49 -9.93
N SER A 53 14.60 -4.45 -9.76
CA SER A 53 13.69 -5.52 -10.18
C SER A 53 12.80 -5.03 -11.32
N ASP A 54 11.63 -5.61 -11.52
CA ASP A 54 10.67 -5.04 -12.44
C ASP A 54 9.94 -3.86 -11.82
N PHE A 55 9.39 -2.97 -12.66
CA PHE A 55 8.62 -1.81 -12.20
C PHE A 55 7.46 -2.22 -11.30
N ALA A 56 7.24 -1.47 -10.24
CA ALA A 56 6.16 -1.66 -9.26
C ALA A 56 6.15 -3.03 -8.55
N SER A 57 7.19 -3.86 -8.65
CA SER A 57 7.21 -5.24 -8.14
C SER A 57 7.39 -5.37 -6.62
N GLY A 58 7.72 -4.29 -5.92
CA GLY A 58 7.90 -4.27 -4.46
C GLY A 58 6.60 -4.08 -3.68
N ALA A 59 6.60 -3.22 -2.67
CA ALA A 59 5.45 -2.93 -1.81
C ALA A 59 4.22 -2.41 -2.58
N THR A 60 4.40 -1.84 -3.77
CA THR A 60 3.30 -1.39 -4.63
C THR A 60 2.43 -2.55 -5.10
N ALA A 61 3.04 -3.66 -5.54
CA ALA A 61 2.33 -4.88 -5.93
C ALA A 61 1.78 -5.64 -4.71
N ALA A 62 2.54 -5.67 -3.61
CA ALA A 62 2.22 -6.44 -2.41
C ALA A 62 1.31 -5.67 -1.42
N SER A 63 0.43 -4.81 -1.91
CA SER A 63 -0.50 -4.04 -1.10
C SER A 63 -1.77 -4.82 -0.75
N SER A 64 -2.56 -4.32 0.21
CA SER A 64 -3.91 -4.83 0.50
C SER A 64 -4.94 -4.45 -0.57
N HIS A 65 -4.54 -3.90 -1.71
CA HIS A 65 -5.41 -3.43 -2.80
C HIS A 65 -6.45 -2.38 -2.38
N MET A 66 -6.18 -1.66 -1.28
CA MET A 66 -7.02 -0.58 -0.78
C MET A 66 -6.36 0.79 -0.98
N ILE A 67 -7.18 1.75 -1.35
CA ILE A 67 -6.85 3.18 -1.29
C ILE A 67 -7.79 3.78 -0.24
N HIS A 68 -7.31 3.83 1.00
CA HIS A 68 -8.11 4.24 2.15
C HIS A 68 -7.74 5.64 2.64
N GLY A 69 -8.73 6.34 3.20
CA GLY A 69 -8.50 7.64 3.82
C GLY A 69 -7.98 7.58 5.26
N GLY A 70 -7.61 6.39 5.75
CA GLY A 70 -6.95 6.25 7.04
C GLY A 70 -7.82 6.58 8.25
N ILE A 71 -9.06 6.14 8.28
CA ILE A 71 -10.00 6.39 9.40
C ILE A 71 -9.39 6.12 10.79
N ARG A 72 -8.50 5.12 10.89
CA ARG A 72 -7.80 4.77 12.12
C ARG A 72 -6.94 5.92 12.68
N TYR A 73 -6.34 6.72 11.81
CA TYR A 73 -5.45 7.81 12.22
C TYR A 73 -6.20 8.97 12.89
N LEU A 74 -7.54 9.04 12.76
CA LEU A 74 -8.35 9.99 13.53
C LEU A 74 -8.21 9.83 15.04
N GLU A 75 -7.99 8.60 15.52
CA GLU A 75 -7.81 8.31 16.94
C GLU A 75 -6.49 8.84 17.50
N ASN A 76 -5.49 8.96 16.63
CA ASN A 76 -4.18 9.51 16.97
C ASN A 76 -4.13 11.05 16.80
N GLY A 77 -5.26 11.67 16.38
CA GLY A 77 -5.33 13.11 16.12
C GLY A 77 -4.74 13.55 14.79
N GLU A 78 -4.43 12.63 13.90
CA GLU A 78 -3.81 12.88 12.59
C GLU A 78 -4.82 13.38 11.55
N PHE A 79 -5.60 14.42 11.91
CA PHE A 79 -6.69 14.94 11.07
C PHE A 79 -6.21 15.44 9.70
N ARG A 80 -5.01 16.04 9.65
CA ARG A 80 -4.43 16.52 8.40
C ARG A 80 -4.16 15.35 7.46
N LEU A 81 -3.49 14.31 7.95
CA LEU A 81 -3.18 13.11 7.19
C LEU A 81 -4.46 12.46 6.62
N VAL A 82 -5.50 12.32 7.45
CA VAL A 82 -6.77 11.73 7.00
C VAL A 82 -7.43 12.59 5.93
N LYS A 83 -7.43 13.92 6.09
CA LYS A 83 -8.00 14.83 5.10
C LYS A 83 -7.28 14.72 3.76
N GLU A 84 -5.95 14.76 3.77
CA GLU A 84 -5.12 14.63 2.57
C GLU A 84 -5.34 13.26 1.90
N SER A 85 -5.32 12.17 2.65
CA SER A 85 -5.55 10.81 2.13
C SER A 85 -6.94 10.65 1.49
N VAL A 86 -7.98 11.22 2.11
CA VAL A 86 -9.34 11.20 1.55
C VAL A 86 -9.43 12.01 0.26
N GLN A 87 -8.75 13.16 0.19
CA GLN A 87 -8.71 14.00 -1.03
C GLN A 87 -8.03 13.26 -2.18
N GLU A 88 -6.88 12.62 -1.92
CA GLU A 88 -6.15 11.82 -2.91
C GLU A 88 -6.98 10.62 -3.39
N ARG A 89 -7.60 9.88 -2.47
CA ARG A 89 -8.52 8.80 -2.83
C ARG A 89 -9.67 9.29 -3.73
N ASN A 90 -10.29 10.42 -3.38
CA ASN A 90 -11.36 11.00 -4.18
C ASN A 90 -10.86 11.49 -5.54
N GLY A 91 -9.62 11.99 -5.62
CA GLY A 91 -8.93 12.32 -6.86
C GLY A 91 -8.79 11.10 -7.76
N LEU A 92 -8.23 10.01 -7.23
CA LEU A 92 -8.02 8.76 -7.96
C LEU A 92 -9.33 8.13 -8.46
N LEU A 93 -10.40 8.16 -7.66
CA LEU A 93 -11.74 7.72 -8.12
C LEU A 93 -12.25 8.48 -9.35
N LYS A 94 -11.79 9.73 -9.56
CA LYS A 94 -12.18 10.56 -10.71
C LYS A 94 -11.26 10.37 -11.90
N ILE A 95 -9.95 10.40 -11.69
CA ILE A 95 -8.96 10.39 -12.77
C ILE A 95 -8.61 8.97 -13.26
N ALA A 96 -8.78 7.96 -12.41
CA ALA A 96 -8.47 6.56 -12.74
C ALA A 96 -9.64 5.59 -12.46
N PRO A 97 -10.90 5.87 -12.92
CA PRO A 97 -12.09 5.09 -12.55
C PRO A 97 -12.08 3.65 -13.09
N HIS A 98 -11.21 3.34 -14.05
CA HIS A 98 -11.03 1.99 -14.59
C HIS A 98 -10.16 1.11 -13.68
N TYR A 99 -9.26 1.70 -12.88
CA TYR A 99 -8.43 1.00 -11.90
C TYR A 99 -8.98 1.12 -10.48
N VAL A 100 -9.47 2.31 -10.12
CA VAL A 100 -9.87 2.66 -8.75
C VAL A 100 -11.39 2.75 -8.66
N LYS A 101 -11.98 1.94 -7.78
CA LYS A 101 -13.44 1.82 -7.61
C LYS A 101 -13.83 2.03 -6.16
N PRO A 102 -15.06 2.54 -5.89
CA PRO A 102 -15.58 2.61 -4.53
C PRO A 102 -15.60 1.22 -3.89
N LEU A 103 -15.06 1.11 -2.68
CA LEU A 103 -15.04 -0.10 -1.88
C LEU A 103 -15.97 0.05 -0.69
N GLN A 104 -16.99 -0.81 -0.63
CA GLN A 104 -17.86 -0.89 0.52
C GLN A 104 -17.16 -1.66 1.64
N THR A 105 -16.89 -0.97 2.77
CA THR A 105 -16.19 -1.54 3.92
C THR A 105 -17.14 -1.63 5.09
N THR A 106 -17.26 -2.81 5.69
CA THR A 106 -18.15 -3.10 6.80
C THR A 106 -17.38 -3.52 8.05
N ILE A 107 -17.67 -2.85 9.16
CA ILE A 107 -17.09 -3.12 10.48
C ILE A 107 -18.14 -3.87 11.31
N PRO A 108 -17.91 -5.16 11.64
CA PRO A 108 -18.70 -5.85 12.67
C PRO A 108 -18.35 -5.29 14.05
N ILE A 109 -19.36 -5.06 14.90
CA ILE A 109 -19.21 -4.38 16.19
C ILE A 109 -19.88 -5.21 17.28
N TYR A 110 -19.09 -5.65 18.26
CA TYR A 110 -19.50 -6.53 19.34
C TYR A 110 -19.89 -5.79 20.62
N SER A 111 -19.48 -4.52 20.77
CA SER A 111 -19.79 -3.72 21.97
C SER A 111 -20.35 -2.34 21.64
N THR A 112 -21.08 -1.74 22.59
CA THR A 112 -21.65 -0.39 22.40
C THR A 112 -20.71 0.70 22.89
N PHE A 113 -20.07 0.53 24.05
CA PHE A 113 -19.31 1.58 24.75
C PHE A 113 -17.84 1.22 25.01
N SER A 114 -17.32 0.12 24.48
CA SER A 114 -15.93 -0.25 24.65
C SER A 114 -14.99 0.87 24.17
N GLY A 115 -13.93 1.14 24.93
CA GLY A 115 -12.90 2.14 24.59
C GLY A 115 -13.29 3.61 24.87
N VAL A 116 -14.55 3.94 25.20
CA VAL A 116 -15.00 5.34 25.39
C VAL A 116 -14.22 6.06 26.48
N PHE A 117 -13.88 5.39 27.57
CA PHE A 117 -13.14 6.01 28.68
C PHE A 117 -11.61 6.08 28.43
N SER A 118 -11.08 5.22 27.57
CA SER A 118 -9.65 5.19 27.26
C SER A 118 -9.28 6.06 26.05
N ALA A 119 -10.21 6.35 25.15
CA ALA A 119 -9.96 7.13 23.95
C ALA A 119 -9.49 8.57 24.22
N PRO A 120 -10.11 9.36 25.14
CA PRO A 120 -9.65 10.70 25.43
C PRO A 120 -8.22 10.73 26.01
N LEU A 121 -7.88 9.73 26.84
CA LEU A 121 -6.56 9.65 27.45
C LEU A 121 -5.50 9.27 26.40
N ARG A 122 -5.80 8.35 25.48
CA ARG A 122 -4.94 8.00 24.35
C ARG A 122 -4.70 9.18 23.42
N PHE A 123 -5.77 9.92 23.09
CA PHE A 123 -5.71 11.12 22.28
C PHE A 123 -4.77 12.18 22.88
N LEU A 124 -4.83 12.39 24.20
CA LEU A 124 -4.01 13.38 24.89
C LEU A 124 -2.55 12.92 25.15
N THR A 125 -2.33 11.61 25.30
CA THR A 125 -1.00 11.10 25.72
C THR A 125 -0.21 10.46 24.59
N HIS A 126 -0.81 10.25 23.41
CA HIS A 126 -0.22 9.51 22.27
C HIS A 126 0.36 8.13 22.66
N LYS A 127 -0.06 7.56 23.81
CA LYS A 127 0.42 6.25 24.26
C LYS A 127 -0.46 5.14 23.74
N GLN A 128 0.19 4.10 23.23
CA GLN A 128 -0.48 2.84 22.90
C GLN A 128 -0.93 2.17 24.22
N GLY A 129 -2.24 1.98 24.38
CA GLY A 129 -2.82 1.23 25.52
C GLY A 129 -3.05 -0.23 25.16
N LYS A 130 -3.55 -1.03 26.12
CA LYS A 130 -3.98 -2.42 25.84
C LYS A 130 -5.01 -2.45 24.72
N PRO A 131 -4.93 -3.42 23.80
CA PRO A 131 -5.93 -3.62 22.76
C PRO A 131 -7.32 -3.78 23.40
N THR A 132 -8.30 -3.06 22.88
CA THR A 132 -9.69 -3.16 23.32
C THR A 132 -10.55 -2.94 22.08
N GLU A 133 -11.42 -3.89 21.76
CA GLU A 133 -12.37 -3.74 20.66
C GLU A 133 -13.15 -2.44 20.80
N ARG A 134 -13.22 -1.71 19.70
CA ARG A 134 -13.88 -0.39 19.68
C ARG A 134 -15.41 -0.52 19.70
N GLY A 135 -16.03 0.20 20.61
CA GLY A 135 -17.50 0.22 20.68
C GLY A 135 -18.14 1.08 19.59
N ALA A 136 -19.41 0.80 19.33
CA ALA A 136 -20.23 1.48 18.33
C ALA A 136 -20.21 3.01 18.42
N PHE A 137 -20.11 3.55 19.64
CA PHE A 137 -20.11 5.00 19.86
C PHE A 137 -18.86 5.68 19.27
N LEU A 138 -17.68 5.13 19.54
CA LEU A 138 -16.41 5.66 18.99
C LEU A 138 -16.35 5.52 17.49
N ILE A 139 -16.73 4.36 16.96
CA ILE A 139 -16.76 4.11 15.52
C ILE A 139 -17.71 5.11 14.83
N LYS A 140 -18.87 5.39 15.43
CA LYS A 140 -19.82 6.35 14.87
C LYS A 140 -19.28 7.78 14.83
N ILE A 141 -18.57 8.21 15.87
CA ILE A 141 -17.91 9.53 15.88
C ILE A 141 -16.84 9.58 14.78
N GLY A 142 -15.96 8.58 14.70
CA GLY A 142 -14.91 8.51 13.71
C GLY A 142 -15.48 8.55 12.28
N LEU A 143 -16.49 7.74 11.97
CA LEU A 143 -17.15 7.72 10.66
C LEU A 143 -17.87 9.03 10.32
N THR A 144 -18.44 9.72 11.32
CA THR A 144 -19.07 11.03 11.10
C THR A 144 -18.04 12.09 10.71
N LEU A 145 -16.87 12.09 11.36
CA LEU A 145 -15.75 12.96 11.01
C LEU A 145 -15.21 12.60 9.63
N TYR A 146 -15.03 11.32 9.34
CA TYR A 146 -14.58 10.82 8.05
C TYR A 146 -15.49 11.24 6.90
N ASP A 147 -16.82 11.15 7.08
CA ASP A 147 -17.80 11.64 6.11
C ASP A 147 -17.67 13.15 5.86
N THR A 148 -17.32 13.95 6.86
CA THR A 148 -17.14 15.40 6.67
C THR A 148 -15.94 15.70 5.76
N PHE A 149 -14.86 14.96 5.91
CA PHE A 149 -13.68 15.10 5.01
C PHE A 149 -13.96 14.56 3.61
N SER A 150 -14.81 13.53 3.48
CA SER A 150 -15.16 12.92 2.19
C SER A 150 -16.12 13.78 1.34
N ARG A 151 -16.75 14.83 1.91
CA ARG A 151 -17.72 15.69 1.19
C ARG A 151 -17.08 16.53 0.09
N ASP A 152 -15.84 16.96 0.24
CA ASP A 152 -15.17 17.83 -0.70
C ASP A 152 -14.77 17.03 -1.97
N GLY A 153 -15.77 16.77 -2.83
CA GLY A 153 -15.57 16.18 -4.14
C GLY A 153 -15.64 14.67 -4.24
N GLY A 154 -16.03 13.96 -3.19
CA GLY A 154 -16.23 12.51 -3.20
C GLY A 154 -17.63 12.09 -3.65
N ASN A 155 -17.70 11.10 -4.55
CA ASN A 155 -18.94 10.46 -5.00
C ASN A 155 -19.29 9.20 -4.19
N VAL A 156 -18.72 9.03 -2.99
CA VAL A 156 -18.97 7.87 -2.13
C VAL A 156 -20.15 8.14 -1.19
N PRO A 157 -21.03 7.15 -0.95
CA PRO A 157 -22.12 7.27 -0.01
C PRO A 157 -21.66 7.50 1.43
N ARG A 158 -22.50 8.10 2.25
CA ARG A 158 -22.24 8.24 3.69
C ARG A 158 -22.31 6.90 4.39
N HIS A 159 -21.63 6.82 5.55
CA HIS A 159 -21.68 5.64 6.39
C HIS A 159 -23.11 5.30 6.85
N ARG A 160 -23.34 4.02 7.11
CA ARG A 160 -24.60 3.49 7.66
C ARG A 160 -24.31 2.63 8.87
N PHE A 161 -25.11 2.84 9.92
CA PHE A 161 -25.16 1.97 11.09
C PHE A 161 -26.45 1.17 11.08
N VAL A 162 -26.33 -0.13 11.30
CA VAL A 162 -27.52 -1.02 11.44
C VAL A 162 -27.35 -1.93 12.64
N GLY A 163 -28.47 -2.22 13.32
CA GLY A 163 -28.48 -3.14 14.47
C GLY A 163 -28.41 -4.61 14.04
N ARG A 164 -28.17 -5.49 15.02
CA ARG A 164 -27.93 -6.93 14.87
C ARG A 164 -28.85 -7.62 13.86
N LYS A 165 -30.19 -7.49 14.03
CA LYS A 165 -31.15 -8.16 13.15
C LYS A 165 -30.88 -7.84 11.67
N LYS A 166 -30.81 -6.56 11.35
CA LYS A 166 -30.58 -6.10 9.97
C LYS A 166 -29.18 -6.42 9.47
N SER A 167 -28.20 -6.44 10.36
CA SER A 167 -26.82 -6.86 10.02
C SER A 167 -26.78 -8.32 9.56
N LEU A 168 -27.42 -9.22 10.32
CA LEU A 168 -27.48 -10.66 9.99
C LEU A 168 -28.42 -10.97 8.82
N GLU A 169 -29.43 -10.11 8.54
CA GLU A 169 -30.19 -10.20 7.28
C GLU A 169 -29.33 -9.88 6.05
N GLN A 170 -28.39 -8.95 6.18
CA GLN A 170 -27.50 -8.55 5.08
C GLN A 170 -26.29 -9.45 4.92
N LEU A 171 -25.74 -9.96 6.03
CA LEU A 171 -24.55 -10.80 6.11
C LEU A 171 -24.85 -11.98 7.05
N PRO A 172 -25.58 -12.99 6.59
CA PRO A 172 -26.13 -14.05 7.46
C PRO A 172 -25.06 -14.99 8.05
N LYS A 173 -23.84 -14.98 7.49
CA LYS A 173 -22.73 -15.81 7.96
C LYS A 173 -21.86 -15.11 9.02
N LEU A 174 -22.09 -13.80 9.29
CA LEU A 174 -21.37 -13.12 10.36
C LEU A 174 -21.69 -13.77 11.71
N ASP A 175 -20.72 -13.68 12.61
CA ASP A 175 -20.90 -14.10 14.00
C ASP A 175 -22.19 -13.50 14.60
N ALA A 176 -22.99 -14.36 15.20
CA ALA A 176 -24.27 -13.99 15.78
C ALA A 176 -24.15 -13.08 17.02
N ASP A 177 -22.98 -12.95 17.64
CA ASP A 177 -22.75 -12.11 18.81
C ASP A 177 -22.55 -10.64 18.49
N ILE A 178 -22.47 -10.27 17.21
CA ILE A 178 -22.44 -8.86 16.79
C ILE A 178 -23.65 -8.10 17.31
N LYS A 179 -23.45 -6.84 17.70
CA LYS A 179 -24.52 -5.92 18.08
C LYS A 179 -24.93 -5.00 16.96
N TYR A 180 -23.95 -4.58 16.16
CA TYR A 180 -24.15 -3.65 15.05
C TYR A 180 -23.20 -3.99 13.91
N THR A 181 -23.48 -3.45 12.72
CA THR A 181 -22.49 -3.23 11.68
C THR A 181 -22.48 -1.76 11.30
N ALA A 182 -21.28 -1.24 11.05
CA ALA A 182 -21.07 0.06 10.45
C ALA A 182 -20.50 -0.13 9.05
N THR A 183 -21.10 0.45 8.05
CA THR A 183 -20.64 0.38 6.67
C THR A 183 -20.29 1.77 6.18
N TYR A 184 -19.08 1.94 5.64
CA TYR A 184 -18.59 3.16 5.02
C TYR A 184 -17.93 2.84 3.68
N TYR A 185 -17.33 3.81 3.02
CA TYR A 185 -16.73 3.62 1.71
C TYR A 185 -15.32 4.17 1.67
N ASP A 186 -14.43 3.33 1.21
CA ASP A 186 -13.10 3.67 0.75
C ASP A 186 -12.97 3.42 -0.76
N ALA A 187 -11.79 3.13 -1.27
CA ALA A 187 -11.60 2.73 -2.64
C ALA A 187 -10.72 1.49 -2.72
N SER A 188 -10.95 0.72 -3.77
CA SER A 188 -10.14 -0.44 -4.13
C SER A 188 -9.34 -0.19 -5.39
N ILE A 189 -8.19 -0.83 -5.49
CA ILE A 189 -7.39 -0.91 -6.70
C ILE A 189 -7.05 -2.37 -6.99
N HIS A 190 -7.53 -2.91 -8.11
CA HIS A 190 -7.35 -4.33 -8.41
C HIS A 190 -6.02 -4.63 -9.08
N ASP A 191 -5.45 -3.68 -9.78
CA ASP A 191 -4.20 -3.80 -10.53
C ASP A 191 -3.31 -2.57 -10.27
N PRO A 192 -2.71 -2.45 -9.06
CA PRO A 192 -1.89 -1.29 -8.71
C PRO A 192 -0.66 -1.16 -9.61
N GLU A 193 -0.07 -2.28 -10.04
CA GLU A 193 1.05 -2.33 -10.97
C GLU A 193 0.66 -1.71 -12.33
N ARG A 194 -0.55 -1.96 -12.79
CA ARG A 194 -1.01 -1.42 -14.07
C ARG A 194 -1.20 0.08 -14.02
N LEU A 195 -1.79 0.60 -12.93
CA LEU A 195 -1.87 2.05 -12.70
C LEU A 195 -0.46 2.67 -12.64
N ALA A 196 0.46 2.04 -11.91
CA ALA A 196 1.84 2.51 -11.80
C ALA A 196 2.54 2.58 -13.17
N LEU A 197 2.35 1.56 -14.02
CA LEU A 197 2.90 1.54 -15.38
C LEU A 197 2.30 2.62 -16.29
N ASP A 198 1.02 2.95 -16.16
CA ASP A 198 0.41 4.04 -16.93
C ASP A 198 0.97 5.40 -16.48
N VAL A 199 1.19 5.60 -15.15
CA VAL A 199 1.86 6.80 -14.62
C VAL A 199 3.31 6.90 -15.09
N LEU A 200 4.03 5.77 -15.17
CA LEU A 200 5.39 5.71 -15.71
C LEU A 200 5.43 6.18 -17.17
N ARG A 201 4.54 5.64 -18.01
CA ARG A 201 4.45 5.99 -19.43
C ARG A 201 4.08 7.46 -19.65
N ASP A 202 3.16 7.99 -18.85
CA ASP A 202 2.86 9.44 -18.85
C ASP A 202 4.14 10.27 -18.67
N GLY A 203 5.05 9.83 -17.79
CA GLY A 203 6.33 10.49 -17.56
C GLY A 203 7.28 10.38 -18.77
N GLU A 204 7.44 9.18 -19.34
CA GLU A 204 8.28 8.95 -20.52
C GLU A 204 7.78 9.76 -21.72
N ASP A 205 6.46 9.81 -21.92
CA ASP A 205 5.84 10.56 -23.02
C ASP A 205 5.90 12.09 -22.83
N ALA A 206 5.98 12.56 -21.58
CA ALA A 206 5.97 13.98 -21.26
C ALA A 206 7.29 14.69 -21.65
N HIS A 207 8.44 14.01 -21.60
CA HIS A 207 9.74 14.64 -21.86
C HIS A 207 10.75 13.66 -22.46
N ALA A 208 11.42 14.05 -23.55
CA ALA A 208 12.39 13.22 -24.25
C ALA A 208 13.63 12.84 -23.41
N GLY A 209 13.96 13.61 -22.37
CA GLY A 209 15.01 13.33 -21.40
C GLY A 209 14.58 12.47 -20.23
N ALA A 210 13.28 12.11 -20.14
CA ALA A 210 12.78 11.17 -19.12
C ALA A 210 13.01 9.73 -19.57
N ARG A 211 13.70 8.95 -18.76
CA ARG A 211 14.05 7.56 -19.07
C ARG A 211 13.86 6.69 -17.84
N ALA A 212 13.34 5.49 -18.01
CA ALA A 212 13.15 4.51 -16.94
C ALA A 212 13.85 3.18 -17.31
N LEU A 213 14.60 2.65 -16.34
CA LEU A 213 15.33 1.39 -16.47
C LEU A 213 14.95 0.46 -15.33
N ASN A 214 14.38 -0.70 -15.65
CA ASN A 214 14.25 -1.82 -14.73
C ASN A 214 15.47 -2.75 -14.82
N TYR A 215 15.64 -3.63 -13.85
CA TYR A 215 16.80 -4.52 -13.71
C TYR A 215 18.14 -3.77 -13.72
N VAL A 216 18.13 -2.55 -13.20
CA VAL A 216 19.33 -1.71 -13.00
C VAL A 216 19.42 -1.30 -11.54
N GLU A 217 20.47 -1.74 -10.86
CA GLU A 217 20.71 -1.53 -9.44
C GLU A 217 21.67 -0.36 -9.19
N ALA A 218 21.34 0.52 -8.25
CA ALA A 218 22.26 1.51 -7.73
C ALA A 218 23.21 0.84 -6.71
N VAL A 219 24.49 0.76 -7.04
CA VAL A 219 25.48 -0.01 -6.25
C VAL A 219 26.50 0.87 -5.52
N GLY A 220 26.50 2.17 -5.72
CA GLY A 220 27.39 3.08 -5.04
C GLY A 220 27.44 4.47 -5.64
N LEU A 221 28.21 5.34 -5.00
CA LEU A 221 28.47 6.69 -5.47
C LEU A 221 29.98 6.92 -5.50
N ASP A 222 30.50 7.45 -6.60
CA ASP A 222 31.90 7.77 -6.77
C ASP A 222 32.10 9.17 -7.40
N SER A 223 33.36 9.51 -7.74
CA SER A 223 33.67 10.81 -8.34
C SER A 223 33.08 11.02 -9.75
N GLN A 224 32.63 9.95 -10.39
CA GLN A 224 32.00 9.98 -11.72
C GLN A 224 30.47 10.00 -11.66
N GLY A 225 29.87 9.88 -10.48
CA GLY A 225 28.44 9.92 -10.25
C GLY A 225 27.87 8.69 -9.56
N LEU A 226 26.58 8.43 -9.79
CA LEU A 226 25.92 7.22 -9.30
C LEU A 226 26.39 6.01 -10.12
N ARG A 227 26.94 5.03 -9.45
CA ARG A 227 27.34 3.77 -10.06
C ARG A 227 26.16 2.81 -10.13
N LEU A 228 25.84 2.40 -11.33
CA LEU A 228 24.73 1.53 -11.69
C LEU A 228 25.26 0.19 -12.20
N ARG A 229 24.55 -0.89 -11.92
CA ARG A 229 24.80 -2.24 -12.45
C ARG A 229 23.58 -2.71 -13.23
N ASP A 230 23.77 -3.04 -14.50
CA ASP A 230 22.76 -3.78 -15.27
C ASP A 230 22.76 -5.24 -14.81
N LEU A 231 21.66 -5.69 -14.24
CA LEU A 231 21.54 -7.05 -13.68
C LEU A 231 21.35 -8.12 -14.76
N GLU A 232 21.05 -7.76 -16.00
CA GLU A 232 20.93 -8.70 -17.12
C GLU A 232 22.27 -9.02 -17.74
N THR A 233 23.18 -8.04 -17.78
CA THR A 233 24.53 -8.21 -18.37
C THR A 233 25.62 -8.33 -17.31
N GLY A 234 25.40 -7.80 -16.10
CA GLY A 234 26.39 -7.67 -15.03
C GLY A 234 27.33 -6.48 -15.20
N GLU A 235 27.18 -5.67 -16.25
CA GLU A 235 28.02 -4.50 -16.51
C GLU A 235 27.73 -3.35 -15.55
N GLU A 236 28.78 -2.65 -15.13
CA GLU A 236 28.68 -1.44 -14.32
C GLU A 236 29.03 -0.20 -15.15
N PHE A 237 28.30 0.88 -14.90
CA PHE A 237 28.53 2.19 -15.50
C PHE A 237 28.13 3.29 -14.51
N SER A 238 28.62 4.52 -14.71
CA SER A 238 28.32 5.66 -13.85
C SER A 238 27.54 6.72 -14.60
N VAL A 239 26.59 7.36 -13.91
CA VAL A 239 25.78 8.47 -14.43
C VAL A 239 25.87 9.64 -13.46
N GLN A 240 26.25 10.81 -13.97
CA GLN A 240 26.26 12.05 -13.20
C GLN A 240 24.83 12.60 -13.06
N ALA A 241 24.52 13.13 -11.88
CA ALA A 241 23.28 13.82 -11.64
C ALA A 241 23.48 15.01 -10.71
N ASP A 242 22.63 16.05 -10.86
CA ASP A 242 22.65 17.19 -9.95
C ASP A 242 21.93 16.85 -8.63
N VAL A 243 20.91 15.96 -8.70
CA VAL A 243 20.14 15.47 -7.56
C VAL A 243 19.91 13.97 -7.68
N ILE A 244 20.04 13.25 -6.57
CA ILE A 244 19.66 11.84 -6.43
C ILE A 244 18.53 11.74 -5.40
N VAL A 245 17.41 11.15 -5.80
CA VAL A 245 16.25 10.93 -4.96
C VAL A 245 16.16 9.44 -4.61
N ASN A 246 16.26 9.11 -3.33
CA ASN A 246 16.02 7.74 -2.86
C ASN A 246 14.52 7.53 -2.62
N ALA A 247 13.87 6.76 -3.48
CA ALA A 247 12.46 6.36 -3.39
C ALA A 247 12.31 4.83 -3.28
N SER A 248 13.32 4.15 -2.72
CA SER A 248 13.38 2.68 -2.65
C SER A 248 12.46 2.06 -1.56
N GLY A 249 11.56 2.85 -0.96
CA GLY A 249 10.53 2.37 -0.04
C GLY A 249 11.09 1.67 1.19
N PRO A 250 10.71 0.41 1.48
CA PRO A 250 11.21 -0.30 2.67
C PRO A 250 12.72 -0.51 2.69
N TRP A 251 13.40 -0.38 1.54
CA TRP A 251 14.85 -0.55 1.38
C TRP A 251 15.63 0.76 1.42
N THR A 252 15.01 1.87 1.88
CA THR A 252 15.62 3.21 1.91
C THR A 252 16.97 3.21 2.62
N ASP A 253 17.08 2.59 3.80
CA ASP A 253 18.33 2.57 4.57
C ASP A 253 19.41 1.74 3.89
N LEU A 254 19.05 0.63 3.27
CA LEU A 254 19.99 -0.20 2.50
C LEU A 254 20.53 0.53 1.26
N THR A 255 19.67 1.30 0.60
CA THR A 255 20.08 2.14 -0.52
C THR A 255 21.01 3.27 -0.05
N ASN A 256 20.68 3.94 1.04
CA ASN A 256 21.54 4.98 1.61
C ASN A 256 22.91 4.43 2.03
N ASP A 257 22.94 3.26 2.65
CA ASP A 257 24.19 2.56 3.03
C ASP A 257 25.07 2.26 1.78
N ALA A 258 24.46 1.74 0.71
CA ALA A 258 25.16 1.52 -0.56
C ALA A 258 25.71 2.82 -1.17
N LEU A 259 25.06 3.96 -0.92
CA LEU A 259 25.52 5.29 -1.34
C LEU A 259 26.52 5.94 -0.35
N GLY A 260 26.91 5.22 0.71
CA GLY A 260 27.90 5.68 1.69
C GLY A 260 27.34 6.52 2.83
N THR A 261 26.02 6.48 3.08
CA THR A 261 25.37 7.22 4.18
C THR A 261 24.56 6.26 5.04
N GLU A 262 25.01 5.97 6.24
CA GLU A 262 24.26 5.13 7.18
C GLU A 262 23.05 5.89 7.74
N THR A 263 21.87 5.29 7.63
CA THR A 263 20.60 5.82 8.14
C THR A 263 19.75 4.73 8.81
N ALA A 264 18.77 5.14 9.63
CA ALA A 264 17.83 4.26 10.32
C ALA A 264 16.41 4.88 10.30
N PHE A 265 15.88 5.09 9.09
CA PHE A 265 14.56 5.65 8.89
C PHE A 265 13.45 4.60 8.90
N MET A 266 13.78 3.35 8.55
CA MET A 266 12.81 2.28 8.38
C MET A 266 12.80 1.34 9.59
N GLY A 267 11.59 0.92 10.01
CA GLY A 267 11.41 0.10 11.21
C GLY A 267 11.65 -1.40 11.03
N GLY A 268 11.80 -1.88 9.81
CA GLY A 268 12.06 -3.32 9.56
C GLY A 268 10.90 -4.23 9.96
N THR A 269 9.69 -4.00 9.45
CA THR A 269 8.56 -4.93 9.62
C THR A 269 8.04 -5.44 8.27
N LYS A 270 7.41 -6.62 8.31
CA LYS A 270 6.67 -7.18 7.18
C LYS A 270 5.20 -7.42 7.56
N GLY A 271 4.32 -7.30 6.58
CA GLY A 271 2.93 -7.75 6.66
C GLY A 271 2.67 -8.80 5.57
N SER A 272 1.94 -9.85 5.92
CA SER A 272 1.55 -10.90 4.99
C SER A 272 0.05 -10.87 4.73
N HIS A 273 -0.34 -11.41 3.57
CA HIS A 273 -1.72 -11.71 3.20
C HIS A 273 -1.77 -13.11 2.62
N ILE A 274 -2.91 -13.76 2.75
CA ILE A 274 -3.22 -14.97 1.98
C ILE A 274 -4.38 -14.68 1.02
N VAL A 275 -4.38 -15.37 -0.11
CA VAL A 275 -5.47 -15.30 -1.10
C VAL A 275 -6.09 -16.68 -1.22
N LEU A 276 -7.35 -16.78 -0.82
CA LEU A 276 -8.08 -18.05 -0.77
C LEU A 276 -9.03 -18.17 -1.97
N ASP A 277 -9.00 -19.32 -2.61
CA ASP A 277 -10.03 -19.77 -3.54
C ASP A 277 -11.11 -20.52 -2.75
N HIS A 278 -12.02 -19.76 -2.13
CA HIS A 278 -13.05 -20.26 -1.22
C HIS A 278 -14.40 -19.61 -1.53
N PRO A 279 -15.23 -20.23 -2.38
CA PRO A 279 -16.50 -19.63 -2.83
C PRO A 279 -17.47 -19.30 -1.69
N GLU A 280 -17.57 -20.12 -0.65
CA GLU A 280 -18.44 -19.87 0.48
C GLU A 280 -18.00 -18.64 1.30
N LEU A 281 -16.69 -18.45 1.53
CA LEU A 281 -16.16 -17.27 2.19
C LEU A 281 -16.38 -16.01 1.31
N LEU A 282 -16.17 -16.14 0.00
CA LEU A 282 -16.43 -15.05 -0.94
C LEU A 282 -17.91 -14.61 -0.88
N GLU A 283 -18.84 -15.56 -0.89
CA GLU A 283 -20.26 -15.30 -0.73
C GLU A 283 -20.57 -14.64 0.63
N ALA A 284 -19.96 -15.13 1.71
CA ALA A 284 -20.16 -14.62 3.07
C ALA A 284 -19.78 -13.14 3.23
N THR A 285 -18.80 -12.64 2.46
CA THR A 285 -18.44 -11.21 2.45
C THR A 285 -19.56 -10.32 1.92
N GLY A 286 -20.50 -10.87 1.14
CA GLY A 286 -21.54 -10.11 0.45
C GLY A 286 -20.99 -9.06 -0.52
N GLY A 287 -19.82 -9.31 -1.12
CA GLY A 287 -19.14 -8.43 -2.07
C GLY A 287 -18.53 -7.17 -1.44
N ARG A 288 -18.31 -7.16 -0.13
CA ARG A 288 -17.75 -6.02 0.62
C ARG A 288 -16.53 -6.45 1.42
N GLU A 289 -15.68 -5.52 1.72
CA GLU A 289 -14.62 -5.73 2.69
C GLU A 289 -15.18 -5.82 4.09
N ILE A 290 -14.73 -6.80 4.86
CA ILE A 290 -14.96 -6.90 6.31
C ILE A 290 -13.68 -6.44 7.01
N PHE A 291 -13.79 -5.35 7.74
CA PHE A 291 -12.68 -4.66 8.38
C PHE A 291 -12.91 -4.62 9.89
N PHE A 292 -12.03 -5.19 10.67
CA PHE A 292 -12.27 -5.38 12.11
C PHE A 292 -10.98 -5.34 12.92
N GLU A 293 -11.13 -5.13 14.22
CA GLU A 293 -10.04 -5.26 15.18
C GLU A 293 -10.09 -6.67 15.77
N HIS A 294 -9.00 -7.40 15.65
CA HIS A 294 -8.86 -8.72 16.27
C HIS A 294 -8.50 -8.59 17.75
N SER A 295 -8.62 -9.70 18.51
CA SER A 295 -8.39 -9.77 19.97
C SER A 295 -7.00 -9.31 20.40
N ASP A 296 -6.00 -9.38 19.53
CA ASP A 296 -4.63 -8.90 19.74
C ASP A 296 -4.46 -7.38 19.47
N GLY A 297 -5.53 -6.71 19.04
CA GLY A 297 -5.57 -5.27 18.75
C GLY A 297 -5.10 -4.87 17.36
N ARG A 298 -4.76 -5.84 16.51
CA ARG A 298 -4.47 -5.57 15.10
C ARG A 298 -5.76 -5.31 14.34
N ILE A 299 -5.68 -4.39 13.39
CA ILE A 299 -6.73 -4.21 12.41
C ILE A 299 -6.45 -5.10 11.23
N VAL A 300 -7.46 -5.87 10.87
CA VAL A 300 -7.39 -6.93 9.87
C VAL A 300 -8.58 -6.82 8.91
N LEU A 301 -8.44 -7.45 7.75
CA LEU A 301 -9.40 -7.38 6.69
C LEU A 301 -9.66 -8.75 6.05
N ILE A 302 -10.89 -8.95 5.58
CA ILE A 302 -11.29 -10.01 4.68
C ILE A 302 -11.89 -9.32 3.45
N TYR A 303 -11.23 -9.43 2.31
CA TYR A 303 -11.50 -8.60 1.14
C TYR A 303 -11.73 -9.43 -0.12
N PRO A 304 -12.90 -9.28 -0.80
CA PRO A 304 -13.17 -9.96 -2.06
C PRO A 304 -12.34 -9.35 -3.19
N LEU A 305 -11.39 -10.11 -3.74
CA LEU A 305 -10.46 -9.68 -4.77
C LEU A 305 -10.48 -10.64 -5.98
N LYS A 306 -10.93 -10.17 -7.14
CA LYS A 306 -10.89 -10.90 -8.42
C LYS A 306 -11.46 -12.33 -8.33
N GLY A 307 -12.60 -12.49 -7.66
CA GLY A 307 -13.26 -13.80 -7.50
C GLY A 307 -12.67 -14.71 -6.43
N ARG A 308 -11.69 -14.22 -5.67
CA ARG A 308 -11.07 -14.85 -4.51
C ARG A 308 -11.23 -13.97 -3.28
N VAL A 309 -10.71 -14.41 -2.15
CA VAL A 309 -10.72 -13.64 -0.90
C VAL A 309 -9.31 -13.43 -0.40
N LEU A 310 -8.92 -12.17 -0.27
CA LEU A 310 -7.67 -11.76 0.38
C LEU A 310 -7.94 -11.59 1.86
N VAL A 311 -7.11 -12.20 2.72
CA VAL A 311 -7.18 -12.12 4.17
C VAL A 311 -5.85 -11.61 4.71
N GLY A 312 -5.87 -10.65 5.60
CA GLY A 312 -4.68 -10.04 6.20
C GLY A 312 -5.02 -8.94 7.21
N THR A 313 -4.05 -8.31 7.80
CA THR A 313 -2.61 -8.44 7.58
C THR A 313 -1.93 -8.76 8.90
N THR A 314 -0.71 -9.25 8.83
CA THR A 314 0.21 -9.33 9.98
C THR A 314 1.07 -8.07 10.05
N ASP A 315 1.82 -7.92 11.17
CA ASP A 315 2.85 -6.90 11.37
C ASP A 315 3.92 -7.52 12.27
N LEU A 316 4.98 -8.03 11.65
CA LEU A 316 6.04 -8.77 12.29
C LEU A 316 7.40 -8.14 12.00
N GLU A 317 8.31 -8.17 12.96
CA GLU A 317 9.70 -7.77 12.73
C GLU A 317 10.33 -8.63 11.62
N ALA A 318 11.03 -7.97 10.69
CA ALA A 318 11.70 -8.63 9.58
C ALA A 318 12.92 -7.83 9.12
N ASP A 319 13.98 -8.54 8.72
CA ASP A 319 15.14 -7.91 8.07
C ASP A 319 14.78 -7.59 6.61
N PRO A 320 14.88 -6.34 6.17
CA PRO A 320 14.59 -5.97 4.77
C PRO A 320 15.59 -6.58 3.75
N ARG A 321 16.70 -7.18 4.21
CA ARG A 321 17.64 -7.94 3.35
C ARG A 321 17.09 -9.30 2.96
N GLU A 322 16.19 -9.86 3.78
CA GLU A 322 15.60 -11.17 3.56
C GLU A 322 14.31 -11.07 2.75
N PRO A 323 14.03 -12.03 1.86
CA PRO A 323 12.76 -12.06 1.15
C PRO A 323 11.59 -12.20 2.11
N ALA A 324 10.63 -11.29 2.04
CA ALA A 324 9.40 -11.40 2.83
C ALA A 324 8.62 -12.66 2.42
N ARG A 325 8.30 -13.51 3.41
CA ARG A 325 7.53 -14.75 3.22
C ARG A 325 6.46 -14.86 4.28
N CYS A 326 5.29 -15.34 3.89
CA CYS A 326 4.25 -15.76 4.82
C CYS A 326 4.69 -17.06 5.50
N THR A 327 4.65 -17.11 6.83
CA THR A 327 4.98 -18.30 7.62
C THR A 327 3.72 -19.14 7.92
N GLU A 328 3.90 -20.38 8.38
CA GLU A 328 2.78 -21.25 8.80
C GLU A 328 2.00 -20.61 9.95
N ASP A 329 2.67 -20.03 10.93
CA ASP A 329 2.03 -19.32 12.06
C ASP A 329 1.18 -18.14 11.57
N GLU A 330 1.60 -17.43 10.52
CA GLU A 330 0.80 -16.36 9.90
C GLU A 330 -0.43 -16.94 9.19
N VAL A 331 -0.31 -18.08 8.56
CA VAL A 331 -1.45 -18.78 7.92
C VAL A 331 -2.47 -19.20 8.97
N ASP A 332 -2.03 -19.81 10.07
CA ASP A 332 -2.90 -20.21 11.19
C ASP A 332 -3.61 -18.98 11.79
N TYR A 333 -2.90 -17.87 11.94
CA TYR A 333 -3.47 -16.61 12.38
C TYR A 333 -4.57 -16.11 11.43
N PHE A 334 -4.39 -16.22 10.11
CA PHE A 334 -5.42 -15.83 9.15
C PHE A 334 -6.67 -16.71 9.20
N PHE A 335 -6.53 -17.99 9.48
CA PHE A 335 -7.69 -18.86 9.71
C PHE A 335 -8.42 -18.50 11.01
N ASP A 336 -7.71 -18.12 12.06
CA ASP A 336 -8.31 -17.61 13.30
C ASP A 336 -9.11 -16.33 13.05
N LEU A 337 -8.59 -15.40 12.23
CA LEU A 337 -9.31 -14.20 11.82
C LEU A 337 -10.63 -14.52 11.10
N ILE A 338 -10.63 -15.50 10.21
CA ILE A 338 -11.84 -15.92 9.50
C ILE A 338 -12.85 -16.49 10.51
N GLY A 339 -12.41 -17.40 11.38
CA GLY A 339 -13.24 -18.02 12.42
C GLY A 339 -13.82 -17.03 13.40
N HIS A 340 -13.10 -15.93 13.70
CA HIS A 340 -13.60 -14.86 14.57
C HIS A 340 -14.84 -14.14 13.99
N VAL A 341 -14.86 -13.90 12.69
CA VAL A 341 -15.93 -13.13 12.04
C VAL A 341 -16.99 -14.02 11.39
N PHE A 342 -16.57 -15.19 10.90
CA PHE A 342 -17.41 -16.17 10.19
C PHE A 342 -17.27 -17.56 10.83
N PRO A 343 -17.76 -17.79 12.05
CA PRO A 343 -17.50 -19.02 12.81
C PRO A 343 -18.10 -20.29 12.20
N ALA A 344 -18.93 -20.14 11.17
CA ALA A 344 -19.56 -21.28 10.46
C ALA A 344 -18.87 -21.61 9.11
N ILE A 345 -17.74 -20.98 8.79
CA ILE A 345 -16.98 -21.20 7.55
C ILE A 345 -15.66 -21.92 7.81
#